data_4e86fd28154cc4a376479276838d90b9
#
_entry.id   4e86fd28154cc4a376479276838d90b9
#
_cell.length_a   1.000
_cell.length_b   1.000
_cell.length_c   1.000
_cell.angle_alpha   90.00
_cell.angle_beta   90.00
_cell.angle_gamma   90.00
#
_symmetry.space_group_name_H-M   'P 1'
#
loop_
_entity.id
_entity.type
_entity.pdbx_description
1 polymer ?
#
loop_
_entity_poly.entity_id
_entity_poly.type
_entity_poly.pdbx_seq_one_letter_code
_entity_poly.pdbx_strand_id
1 'polypeptide(L)'
;RISNEALLAHIRAIHAEVRQEYGWPKMWKELVARGIRVGKERVRRMMKEHGIKARGKRKFVVTTDSKHNLPIAENLLQRNFTASAPNQVWTGDITYIATDEGWLYLAVVLDLFSRQVVGWSMQPHMQSSLVTDALRMTWFRRAPEAGVIFHSDRGSQYCGHEFQSALAGYKMKSSMSRKGDCWDNA
;
A
#
# COMPACT_ATOMS: atom_id res chain seq x y z
N ARG A 1 43.42 5.84 2.00
CA ARG A 1 42.45 5.53 0.93
C ARG A 1 42.19 4.02 0.94
N ILE A 2 40.95 3.56 1.10
CA ILE A 2 40.64 2.11 1.17
C ILE A 2 41.00 1.40 -0.16
N SER A 3 41.60 0.20 -0.09
CA SER A 3 41.89 -0.63 -1.27
C SER A 3 40.64 -1.15 -1.95
N ASN A 4 40.72 -1.67 -3.17
CA ASN A 4 39.55 -2.28 -3.85
C ASN A 4 39.13 -3.57 -3.18
N GLU A 5 40.06 -4.39 -2.72
CA GLU A 5 39.77 -5.65 -2.01
C GLU A 5 39.03 -5.39 -0.70
N ALA A 6 39.53 -4.47 0.12
CA ALA A 6 38.86 -4.11 1.37
C ALA A 6 37.48 -3.49 1.14
N LEU A 7 37.32 -2.63 0.12
CA LEU A 7 36.04 -2.09 -0.24
C LEU A 7 35.03 -3.18 -0.69
N LEU A 8 35.50 -4.15 -1.49
CA LEU A 8 34.68 -5.26 -1.92
C LEU A 8 34.25 -6.14 -0.75
N ALA A 9 35.13 -6.40 0.20
CA ALA A 9 34.82 -7.15 1.41
C ALA A 9 33.70 -6.45 2.21
N HIS A 10 33.82 -5.13 2.42
CA HIS A 10 32.75 -4.36 3.07
C HIS A 10 31.42 -4.39 2.31
N ILE A 11 31.44 -4.23 0.98
CA ILE A 11 30.23 -4.31 0.15
C ILE A 11 29.56 -5.68 0.28
N ARG A 12 30.33 -6.76 0.24
CA ARG A 12 29.79 -8.13 0.38
C ARG A 12 29.20 -8.38 1.77
N ALA A 13 29.87 -7.93 2.81
CA ALA A 13 29.40 -8.06 4.19
C ALA A 13 28.08 -7.33 4.40
N ILE A 14 27.99 -6.05 3.99
CA ILE A 14 26.76 -5.27 4.06
C ILE A 14 25.65 -5.90 3.21
N HIS A 15 25.98 -6.35 1.98
CA HIS A 15 25.00 -6.95 1.08
C HIS A 15 24.38 -8.22 1.65
N ALA A 16 25.16 -9.05 2.35
CA ALA A 16 24.67 -10.21 3.06
C ALA A 16 23.81 -9.83 4.28
N GLU A 17 24.27 -8.90 5.10
CA GLU A 17 23.57 -8.38 6.28
C GLU A 17 22.18 -7.84 5.93
N VAL A 18 22.06 -7.05 4.85
CA VAL A 18 20.80 -6.48 4.39
C VAL A 18 20.00 -7.43 3.45
N ARG A 19 20.28 -8.72 3.48
CA ARG A 19 19.58 -9.75 2.68
C ARG A 19 19.49 -9.41 1.18
N GLN A 20 20.54 -8.80 0.64
CA GLN A 20 20.67 -8.40 -0.77
C GLN A 20 19.68 -7.29 -1.20
N GLU A 21 19.10 -6.54 -0.29
CA GLU A 21 18.12 -5.51 -0.65
C GLU A 21 18.74 -4.21 -1.15
N TYR A 22 20.02 -3.94 -0.86
CA TYR A 22 20.67 -2.69 -1.23
C TYR A 22 21.27 -2.73 -2.63
N GLY A 23 20.77 -1.84 -3.49
CA GLY A 23 21.46 -1.43 -4.71
C GLY A 23 22.59 -0.44 -4.41
N TRP A 24 23.39 -0.11 -5.43
CA TRP A 24 24.56 0.75 -5.26
C TRP A 24 24.29 2.10 -4.58
N PRO A 25 23.13 2.80 -4.76
CA PRO A 25 22.91 4.08 -4.08
C PRO A 25 22.75 3.94 -2.56
N LYS A 26 22.00 2.91 -2.11
CA LYS A 26 21.85 2.61 -0.68
C LYS A 26 23.16 2.06 -0.09
N MET A 27 23.84 1.18 -0.82
CA MET A 27 25.14 0.64 -0.44
C MET A 27 26.18 1.75 -0.20
N TRP A 28 26.24 2.74 -1.10
CA TRP A 28 27.13 3.87 -0.91
C TRP A 28 26.79 4.68 0.35
N LYS A 29 25.50 4.97 0.60
CA LYS A 29 25.07 5.67 1.81
C LYS A 29 25.45 4.90 3.07
N GLU A 30 25.27 3.60 3.07
CA GLU A 30 25.61 2.73 4.20
C GLU A 30 27.12 2.69 4.47
N LEU A 31 27.95 2.58 3.44
CA LEU A 31 29.39 2.66 3.57
C LEU A 31 29.84 3.98 4.20
N VAL A 32 29.27 5.11 3.75
CA VAL A 32 29.56 6.43 4.30
C VAL A 32 29.10 6.54 5.76
N ALA A 33 27.93 6.02 6.10
CA ALA A 33 27.42 5.98 7.47
C ALA A 33 28.31 5.18 8.41
N ARG A 34 28.96 4.10 7.91
CA ARG A 34 29.97 3.32 8.64
C ARG A 34 31.36 3.95 8.63
N GLY A 35 31.50 5.21 8.19
CA GLY A 35 32.76 5.94 8.18
C GLY A 35 33.70 5.62 7.01
N ILE A 36 33.27 4.81 6.05
CA ILE A 36 34.07 4.44 4.88
C ILE A 36 33.93 5.51 3.80
N ARG A 37 34.93 6.39 3.67
CA ARG A 37 34.93 7.46 2.66
C ARG A 37 35.24 6.90 1.27
N VAL A 38 34.21 6.82 0.41
CA VAL A 38 34.30 6.30 -0.96
C VAL A 38 33.38 7.05 -1.89
N GLY A 39 33.80 7.24 -3.14
CA GLY A 39 32.99 7.91 -4.17
C GLY A 39 31.86 6.99 -4.71
N LYS A 40 30.72 7.56 -5.05
CA LYS A 40 29.53 6.87 -5.57
C LYS A 40 29.85 5.98 -6.78
N GLU A 41 30.54 6.54 -7.77
CA GLU A 41 30.88 5.82 -9.01
C GLU A 41 31.83 4.63 -8.76
N ARG A 42 32.73 4.73 -7.77
CA ARG A 42 33.59 3.61 -7.40
C ARG A 42 32.78 2.44 -6.83
N VAL A 43 31.80 2.72 -5.97
CA VAL A 43 30.90 1.70 -5.42
C VAL A 43 30.04 1.10 -6.52
N ARG A 44 29.44 1.92 -7.40
CA ARG A 44 28.64 1.48 -8.53
C ARG A 44 29.42 0.54 -9.46
N ARG A 45 30.63 0.94 -9.86
CA ARG A 45 31.51 0.14 -10.72
C ARG A 45 31.89 -1.16 -10.05
N MET A 46 32.34 -1.14 -8.80
CA MET A 46 32.72 -2.32 -8.03
C MET A 46 31.58 -3.33 -7.93
N MET A 47 30.35 -2.88 -7.59
CA MET A 47 29.21 -3.75 -7.52
C MET A 47 28.84 -4.33 -8.90
N LYS A 48 28.97 -3.55 -9.99
CA LYS A 48 28.72 -4.02 -11.36
C LYS A 48 29.74 -5.07 -11.78
N GLU A 49 31.04 -4.83 -11.57
CA GLU A 49 32.14 -5.72 -11.95
C GLU A 49 32.04 -7.08 -11.23
N HIS A 50 31.58 -7.08 -10.00
CA HIS A 50 31.44 -8.30 -9.19
C HIS A 50 30.02 -8.88 -9.17
N GLY A 51 29.13 -8.42 -10.05
CA GLY A 51 27.77 -8.96 -10.19
C GLY A 51 26.88 -8.75 -8.95
N ILE A 52 27.25 -7.86 -8.03
CA ILE A 52 26.48 -7.58 -6.82
C ILE A 52 25.30 -6.68 -7.19
N LYS A 53 24.09 -7.24 -7.12
CA LYS A 53 22.84 -6.57 -7.47
C LYS A 53 21.86 -6.62 -6.31
N ALA A 54 21.01 -5.62 -6.20
CA ALA A 54 19.88 -5.71 -5.29
C ALA A 54 18.96 -6.86 -5.70
N ARG A 55 18.40 -7.55 -4.72
CA ARG A 55 17.34 -8.54 -4.95
C ARG A 55 16.25 -7.88 -5.78
N GLY A 56 15.90 -8.47 -6.91
CA GLY A 56 14.92 -7.91 -7.84
C GLY A 56 13.59 -7.64 -7.13
N LYS A 57 12.93 -6.52 -7.48
CA LYS A 57 11.57 -6.28 -7.03
C LYS A 57 10.72 -7.48 -7.45
N ARG A 58 9.86 -7.97 -6.54
CA ARG A 58 8.83 -8.95 -6.89
C ARG A 58 8.06 -8.41 -8.10
N LYS A 59 7.75 -9.27 -9.07
CA LYS A 59 6.91 -8.87 -10.22
C LYS A 59 5.63 -8.24 -9.66
N PHE A 60 5.29 -7.07 -10.19
CA PHE A 60 4.03 -6.40 -9.87
C PHE A 60 2.89 -7.32 -10.34
N VAL A 61 2.00 -7.67 -9.42
CA VAL A 61 0.76 -8.39 -9.73
C VAL A 61 -0.35 -7.35 -9.75
N VAL A 62 -1.11 -7.29 -10.85
CA VAL A 62 -2.33 -6.47 -10.90
C VAL A 62 -3.35 -7.11 -9.96
N THR A 63 -3.69 -6.40 -8.93
CA THR A 63 -4.46 -6.91 -7.79
C THR A 63 -5.90 -6.44 -7.79
N THR A 64 -6.18 -5.36 -8.53
CA THR A 64 -7.52 -4.77 -8.63
C THR A 64 -8.11 -5.09 -10.00
N ASP A 65 -9.22 -5.80 -10.05
CA ASP A 65 -10.01 -5.92 -11.27
C ASP A 65 -10.87 -4.66 -11.45
N SER A 66 -10.37 -3.74 -12.25
CA SER A 66 -11.07 -2.50 -12.65
C SER A 66 -11.65 -2.57 -14.06
N LYS A 67 -11.70 -3.77 -14.69
CA LYS A 67 -12.24 -3.99 -16.04
C LYS A 67 -13.68 -4.55 -16.02
N HIS A 68 -14.44 -4.23 -15.01
CA HIS A 68 -15.83 -4.64 -14.91
C HIS A 68 -16.79 -3.56 -15.44
N ASN A 69 -18.06 -3.93 -15.68
CA ASN A 69 -19.12 -3.02 -16.12
C ASN A 69 -20.03 -2.53 -14.99
N LEU A 70 -19.57 -2.62 -13.73
CA LEU A 70 -20.32 -2.14 -12.58
C LEU A 70 -20.34 -0.60 -12.54
N PRO A 71 -21.37 0.04 -11.97
CA PRO A 71 -21.43 1.48 -11.79
C PRO A 71 -20.24 2.00 -10.98
N ILE A 72 -19.68 3.12 -11.41
CA ILE A 72 -18.51 3.75 -10.77
C ILE A 72 -18.98 5.08 -10.19
N ALA A 73 -18.70 5.30 -8.91
CA ALA A 73 -18.97 6.56 -8.25
C ALA A 73 -17.98 7.66 -8.68
N GLU A 74 -18.42 8.90 -8.62
CA GLU A 74 -17.56 10.06 -8.87
C GLU A 74 -16.46 10.19 -7.83
N ASN A 75 -15.28 10.73 -8.22
CA ASN A 75 -14.23 11.07 -7.29
C ASN A 75 -14.55 12.39 -6.56
N LEU A 76 -15.14 12.28 -5.38
CA LEU A 76 -15.52 13.45 -4.57
C LEU A 76 -14.32 14.12 -3.88
N LEU A 77 -13.23 13.39 -3.66
CA LEU A 77 -12.06 13.91 -2.95
C LEU A 77 -11.13 14.73 -3.85
N GLN A 78 -11.01 14.37 -5.13
CA GLN A 78 -10.13 15.06 -6.09
C GLN A 78 -8.71 15.30 -5.55
N ARG A 79 -8.14 14.30 -4.83
CA ARG A 79 -6.84 14.35 -4.13
C ARG A 79 -6.80 15.24 -2.89
N ASN A 80 -7.90 15.82 -2.48
CA ASN A 80 -7.97 16.50 -1.19
C ASN A 80 -8.27 15.48 -0.09
N PHE A 81 -7.22 14.95 0.52
CA PHE A 81 -7.30 13.96 1.60
C PHE A 81 -7.31 14.60 2.99
N THR A 82 -7.69 15.88 3.07
CA THR A 82 -7.79 16.61 4.35
C THR A 82 -9.21 16.58 4.85
N ALA A 83 -9.42 16.01 6.02
CA ALA A 83 -10.67 16.09 6.76
C ALA A 83 -10.53 17.04 7.94
N SER A 84 -11.58 17.81 8.25
CA SER A 84 -11.56 18.81 9.35
C SER A 84 -12.01 18.22 10.69
N ALA A 85 -12.66 17.06 10.67
CA ALA A 85 -13.15 16.36 11.86
C ALA A 85 -13.17 14.83 11.64
N PRO A 86 -13.20 14.03 12.72
CA PRO A 86 -13.38 12.58 12.62
C PRO A 86 -14.67 12.19 11.90
N ASN A 87 -14.65 11.04 11.24
CA ASN A 87 -15.82 10.46 10.59
C ASN A 87 -16.43 11.29 9.45
N GLN A 88 -15.68 12.22 8.86
CA GLN A 88 -16.13 12.91 7.65
C GLN A 88 -15.77 12.13 6.39
N VAL A 89 -14.56 11.57 6.37
CA VAL A 89 -14.04 10.82 5.22
C VAL A 89 -13.34 9.56 5.72
N TRP A 90 -13.80 8.43 5.24
CA TRP A 90 -13.14 7.14 5.41
C TRP A 90 -12.58 6.65 4.10
N THR A 91 -11.44 5.99 4.14
CA THR A 91 -10.86 5.34 2.97
C THR A 91 -10.72 3.85 3.21
N GLY A 92 -10.99 3.06 2.16
CA GLY A 92 -10.85 1.62 2.19
C GLY A 92 -9.84 1.10 1.18
N ASP A 93 -9.07 0.10 1.58
CA ASP A 93 -8.12 -0.60 0.71
C ASP A 93 -8.06 -2.08 1.07
N ILE A 94 -7.63 -2.92 0.12
CA ILE A 94 -7.43 -4.36 0.31
C ILE A 94 -5.95 -4.67 0.10
N THR A 95 -5.38 -5.37 1.05
CA THR A 95 -4.02 -5.92 0.94
C THR A 95 -4.01 -7.43 1.10
N TYR A 96 -2.93 -8.09 0.67
CA TYR A 96 -2.77 -9.53 0.81
C TYR A 96 -1.63 -9.86 1.72
N ILE A 97 -1.83 -10.88 2.52
CA ILE A 97 -0.87 -11.41 3.47
C ILE A 97 -0.55 -12.83 3.03
N ALA A 98 0.71 -13.09 2.71
CA ALA A 98 1.15 -14.45 2.44
C ALA A 98 1.27 -15.19 3.77
N THR A 99 0.59 -16.34 3.87
CA THR A 99 0.67 -17.24 5.02
C THR A 99 1.15 -18.62 4.57
N ASP A 100 1.49 -19.48 5.49
CA ASP A 100 1.90 -20.87 5.20
C ASP A 100 0.74 -21.68 4.60
N GLU A 101 -0.51 -21.29 4.85
CA GLU A 101 -1.72 -21.94 4.34
C GLU A 101 -2.24 -21.33 3.02
N GLY A 102 -1.59 -20.25 2.52
CA GLY A 102 -1.99 -19.55 1.29
C GLY A 102 -2.15 -18.05 1.48
N TRP A 103 -3.05 -17.45 0.69
CA TRP A 103 -3.30 -16.02 0.73
C TRP A 103 -4.42 -15.67 1.70
N LEU A 104 -4.14 -14.73 2.58
CA LEU A 104 -5.14 -14.07 3.42
C LEU A 104 -5.35 -12.65 2.92
N TYR A 105 -6.59 -12.25 2.74
CA TYR A 105 -6.97 -10.92 2.28
C TYR A 105 -7.41 -10.08 3.48
N LEU A 106 -6.90 -8.87 3.57
CA LEU A 106 -7.21 -7.91 4.62
C LEU A 106 -7.81 -6.66 3.98
N ALA A 107 -9.08 -6.37 4.28
CA ALA A 107 -9.69 -5.07 4.02
C ALA A 107 -9.53 -4.19 5.25
N VAL A 108 -9.13 -2.94 5.03
CA VAL A 108 -8.91 -1.95 6.08
C VAL A 108 -9.75 -0.71 5.80
N VAL A 109 -10.34 -0.14 6.83
CA VAL A 109 -10.97 1.19 6.76
C VAL A 109 -10.22 2.14 7.66
N LEU A 110 -9.79 3.27 7.09
CA LEU A 110 -9.01 4.30 7.74
C LEU A 110 -9.83 5.61 7.82
N ASP A 111 -9.85 6.27 8.95
CA ASP A 111 -10.39 7.61 9.09
C ASP A 111 -9.32 8.64 8.70
N LEU A 112 -9.60 9.46 7.69
CA LEU A 112 -8.61 10.40 7.14
C LEU A 112 -8.22 11.52 8.09
N PHE A 113 -9.08 11.88 9.04
CA PHE A 113 -8.75 12.89 10.04
C PHE A 113 -7.74 12.37 11.07
N SER A 114 -8.06 11.25 11.72
CA SER A 114 -7.25 10.69 12.79
C SER A 114 -6.11 9.80 12.30
N ARG A 115 -6.13 9.38 11.02
CA ARG A 115 -5.21 8.39 10.44
C ARG A 115 -5.25 7.03 11.12
N GLN A 116 -6.30 6.75 11.86
CA GLN A 116 -6.50 5.50 12.56
C GLN A 116 -7.25 4.49 11.71
N VAL A 117 -6.88 3.22 11.83
CA VAL A 117 -7.67 2.11 11.33
C VAL A 117 -8.92 1.98 12.21
N VAL A 118 -10.08 2.22 11.63
CA VAL A 118 -11.37 2.26 12.35
C VAL A 118 -12.18 0.97 12.17
N GLY A 119 -11.88 0.18 11.16
CA GLY A 119 -12.43 -1.15 10.95
C GLY A 119 -11.58 -1.97 10.00
N TRP A 120 -11.75 -3.28 10.07
CA TRP A 120 -11.03 -4.24 9.23
C TRP A 120 -11.78 -5.57 9.15
N SER A 121 -11.45 -6.36 8.13
CA SER A 121 -11.90 -7.75 7.99
C SER A 121 -10.81 -8.57 7.31
N MET A 122 -10.70 -9.85 7.67
CA MET A 122 -9.79 -10.80 7.05
C MET A 122 -10.54 -12.03 6.57
N GLN A 123 -10.28 -12.45 5.33
CA GLN A 123 -10.91 -13.63 4.73
C GLN A 123 -9.92 -14.36 3.80
N PRO A 124 -10.07 -15.68 3.57
CA PRO A 124 -9.24 -16.43 2.64
C PRO A 124 -9.56 -16.14 1.16
N HIS A 125 -10.55 -15.30 0.90
CA HIS A 125 -10.99 -14.92 -0.45
C HIS A 125 -11.27 -13.41 -0.52
N MET A 126 -11.18 -12.84 -1.73
CA MET A 126 -11.35 -11.42 -1.99
C MET A 126 -12.74 -11.17 -2.63
N GLN A 127 -13.81 -11.48 -1.90
CA GLN A 127 -15.21 -11.21 -2.30
C GLN A 127 -15.71 -9.90 -1.70
N SER A 128 -16.91 -9.42 -2.14
CA SER A 128 -17.52 -8.19 -1.62
C SER A 128 -17.81 -8.26 -0.12
N SER A 129 -18.04 -9.44 0.43
CA SER A 129 -18.22 -9.64 1.87
C SER A 129 -17.04 -9.13 2.69
N LEU A 130 -15.80 -9.28 2.18
CA LEU A 130 -14.59 -8.81 2.86
C LEU A 130 -14.66 -7.31 3.17
N VAL A 131 -14.98 -6.48 2.17
CA VAL A 131 -15.06 -5.02 2.32
C VAL A 131 -16.33 -4.58 3.05
N THR A 132 -17.42 -5.33 2.88
CA THR A 132 -18.71 -5.07 3.56
C THR A 132 -18.58 -5.31 5.06
N ASP A 133 -17.89 -6.36 5.49
CA ASP A 133 -17.66 -6.66 6.91
C ASP A 133 -16.74 -5.63 7.57
N ALA A 134 -15.69 -5.18 6.87
CA ALA A 134 -14.85 -4.08 7.35
C ALA A 134 -15.65 -2.78 7.52
N LEU A 135 -16.55 -2.46 6.57
CA LEU A 135 -17.45 -1.31 6.66
C LEU A 135 -18.41 -1.43 7.84
N ARG A 136 -19.04 -2.61 8.01
CA ARG A 136 -19.96 -2.89 9.12
C ARG A 136 -19.26 -2.71 10.47
N MET A 137 -18.07 -3.30 10.64
CA MET A 137 -17.27 -3.11 11.86
C MET A 137 -17.04 -1.63 12.12
N THR A 138 -16.63 -0.87 11.09
CA THR A 138 -16.37 0.57 11.22
C THR A 138 -17.62 1.33 11.66
N TRP A 139 -18.74 1.05 10.98
CA TRP A 139 -20.02 1.72 11.27
C TRP A 139 -20.45 1.54 12.73
N PHE A 140 -20.47 0.30 13.21
CA PHE A 140 -20.91 0.01 14.58
C PHE A 140 -19.93 0.49 15.65
N ARG A 141 -18.64 0.56 15.35
CA ARG A 141 -17.62 1.05 16.30
C ARG A 141 -17.60 2.57 16.41
N ARG A 142 -17.87 3.27 15.32
CA ARG A 142 -17.75 4.74 15.24
C ARG A 142 -19.08 5.45 15.38
N ALA A 143 -20.20 4.77 15.09
CA ALA A 143 -21.56 5.32 15.11
C ALA A 143 -21.63 6.77 14.56
N PRO A 144 -21.16 7.01 13.29
CA PRO A 144 -21.06 8.36 12.77
C PRO A 144 -22.44 8.91 12.41
N GLU A 145 -22.53 10.22 12.25
CA GLU A 145 -23.67 10.86 11.61
C GLU A 145 -23.75 10.49 10.11
N ALA A 146 -24.91 10.67 9.53
CA ALA A 146 -25.14 10.43 8.09
C ALA A 146 -24.25 11.36 7.23
N GLY A 147 -23.85 10.89 6.04
CA GLY A 147 -23.14 11.71 5.06
C GLY A 147 -21.63 11.52 5.02
N VAL A 148 -21.07 10.58 5.79
CA VAL A 148 -19.65 10.17 5.67
C VAL A 148 -19.34 9.82 4.23
N ILE A 149 -18.23 10.31 3.71
CA ILE A 149 -17.70 9.93 2.39
C ILE A 149 -16.83 8.66 2.58
N PHE A 150 -17.14 7.61 1.83
CA PHE A 150 -16.30 6.42 1.74
C PHE A 150 -15.54 6.43 0.41
N HIS A 151 -14.23 6.55 0.47
CA HIS A 151 -13.37 6.58 -0.71
C HIS A 151 -12.59 5.28 -0.88
N SER A 152 -12.56 4.74 -2.10
CA SER A 152 -11.84 3.51 -2.45
C SER A 152 -11.29 3.56 -3.88
N ASP A 153 -10.56 2.51 -4.25
CA ASP A 153 -10.28 2.24 -5.65
C ASP A 153 -11.55 1.75 -6.38
N ARG A 154 -11.42 1.43 -7.68
CA ARG A 154 -12.50 0.89 -8.53
C ARG A 154 -12.50 -0.63 -8.56
N GLY A 155 -12.07 -1.29 -7.52
CA GLY A 155 -12.16 -2.74 -7.44
C GLY A 155 -13.60 -3.24 -7.48
N SER A 156 -13.84 -4.39 -8.13
CA SER A 156 -15.17 -4.99 -8.23
C SER A 156 -15.83 -5.20 -6.86
N GLN A 157 -15.06 -5.37 -5.81
CA GLN A 157 -15.51 -5.52 -4.44
C GLN A 157 -16.24 -4.27 -3.92
N TYR A 158 -15.68 -3.09 -4.22
CA TYR A 158 -16.28 -1.80 -3.84
C TYR A 158 -17.40 -1.34 -4.77
N CYS A 159 -17.31 -1.71 -6.07
CA CYS A 159 -18.36 -1.41 -7.05
C CYS A 159 -19.57 -2.36 -6.95
N GLY A 160 -19.43 -3.49 -6.25
CA GLY A 160 -20.45 -4.52 -6.13
C GLY A 160 -21.72 -4.04 -5.43
N HIS A 161 -22.86 -4.58 -5.84
CA HIS A 161 -24.17 -4.21 -5.31
C HIS A 161 -24.28 -4.34 -3.78
N GLU A 162 -23.71 -5.40 -3.20
CA GLU A 162 -23.71 -5.64 -1.76
C GLU A 162 -23.07 -4.48 -0.98
N PHE A 163 -21.86 -4.06 -1.39
CA PHE A 163 -21.15 -2.98 -0.75
C PHE A 163 -21.84 -1.62 -0.94
N GLN A 164 -22.29 -1.33 -2.16
CA GLN A 164 -23.00 -0.09 -2.47
C GLN A 164 -24.35 0.01 -1.73
N SER A 165 -25.05 -1.11 -1.59
CA SER A 165 -26.28 -1.18 -0.78
C SER A 165 -26.01 -0.95 0.70
N ALA A 166 -24.90 -1.46 1.23
CA ALA A 166 -24.51 -1.21 2.61
C ALA A 166 -24.18 0.28 2.84
N LEU A 167 -23.43 0.92 1.93
CA LEU A 167 -23.18 2.37 1.98
C LEU A 167 -24.48 3.18 1.97
N ALA A 168 -25.40 2.85 1.05
CA ALA A 168 -26.69 3.53 0.96
C ALA A 168 -27.53 3.34 2.23
N GLY A 169 -27.56 2.12 2.80
CA GLY A 169 -28.24 1.81 4.05
C GLY A 169 -27.73 2.65 5.24
N TYR A 170 -26.43 2.92 5.25
CA TYR A 170 -25.78 3.79 6.24
C TYR A 170 -25.82 5.28 5.87
N LYS A 171 -26.50 5.67 4.80
CA LYS A 171 -26.58 7.04 4.28
C LYS A 171 -25.17 7.66 4.03
N MET A 172 -24.25 6.84 3.61
CA MET A 172 -22.88 7.24 3.24
C MET A 172 -22.81 7.61 1.77
N LYS A 173 -21.81 8.41 1.40
CA LYS A 173 -21.53 8.81 0.01
C LYS A 173 -20.38 7.97 -0.52
N SER A 174 -20.57 7.28 -1.64
CA SER A 174 -19.50 6.57 -2.34
C SER A 174 -18.64 7.54 -3.13
N SER A 175 -17.32 7.36 -3.06
CA SER A 175 -16.35 8.10 -3.85
C SER A 175 -15.27 7.11 -4.33
N MET A 176 -14.84 7.22 -5.61
CA MET A 176 -13.88 6.28 -6.19
C MET A 176 -12.76 7.01 -6.92
N SER A 177 -11.53 6.51 -6.78
CA SER A 177 -10.36 6.99 -7.50
C SER A 177 -10.53 6.84 -9.02
N ARG A 178 -9.79 7.61 -9.83
CA ARG A 178 -9.77 7.45 -11.29
C ARG A 178 -9.04 6.17 -11.69
N LYS A 179 -9.41 5.60 -12.84
CA LYS A 179 -8.80 4.36 -13.34
C LYS A 179 -7.31 4.53 -13.58
N GLY A 180 -6.51 3.66 -12.95
CA GLY A 180 -5.06 3.63 -13.14
C GLY A 180 -4.30 4.80 -12.51
N ASP A 181 -4.97 5.63 -11.72
CA ASP A 181 -4.36 6.78 -11.04
C ASP A 181 -4.17 6.44 -9.56
N CYS A 182 -2.97 5.94 -9.23
CA CYS A 182 -2.62 5.59 -7.85
C CYS A 182 -2.53 6.81 -6.90
N TRP A 183 -2.43 8.04 -7.45
CA TRP A 183 -2.41 9.27 -6.66
C TRP A 183 -3.80 9.70 -6.17
N ASP A 184 -4.84 9.10 -6.70
CA ASP A 184 -6.21 9.33 -6.27
C ASP A 184 -6.63 8.41 -5.12
N ASN A 185 -5.81 7.42 -4.76
CA ASN A 185 -6.05 6.57 -3.60
C ASN A 185 -5.30 7.14 -2.39
N ALA A 186 -5.98 7.22 -1.24
CA ALA A 186 -5.46 7.85 -0.03
C ALA A 186 -4.43 6.99 0.71
#